data_9fc23c9375ec5eef7b0434ec5d60644d
#
_entry.id   9fc23c9375ec5eef7b0434ec5d60644d
#
_cell.length_a   1.000
_cell.length_b   1.000
_cell.length_c   1.000
_cell.angle_alpha   90.00
_cell.angle_beta   90.00
_cell.angle_gamma   90.00
#
_symmetry.space_group_name_H-M   'P 1'
#
loop_
_entity.id
_entity.type
_entity.pdbx_description
1 polymer ?
#
loop_
_entity_poly.entity_id
_entity_poly.type
_entity_poly.pdbx_seq_one_letter_code
_entity_poly.pdbx_strand_id
1 'polypeptide(L)'
;LTEMANESAQGLLISNHSYGFIHGWRFSSSTGWRWYGDTTVNDTMDYRFGFYGERSRDWDQLAYNAPYYLICRSAGNERNDNHTGEHQYYNGTDWVTSTTKRTPDGDYDCLGTDKVAKNILTIGAVEDITSGYTQPSDVVQTSYSSWGPTDDGRIKPDIVANGSSVYSTDDDSDTDYTVKSGTSMSTPSVSGSLGLLQQHYHKQNGQYMRAATLKALVIHTADEASP
;
A
#
# COMPACT_ATOMS: atom_id res chain seq x y z
N LEU A 1 1.44 -8.20 -14.36
CA LEU A 1 2.81 -7.68 -14.60
C LEU A 1 3.13 -7.55 -16.11
N THR A 2 2.67 -8.48 -16.94
CA THR A 2 2.92 -8.43 -18.40
C THR A 2 2.36 -7.17 -19.04
N GLU A 3 1.15 -6.77 -18.70
CA GLU A 3 0.52 -5.53 -19.18
C GLU A 3 1.37 -4.32 -18.77
N MET A 4 1.74 -4.24 -17.50
CA MET A 4 2.58 -3.15 -16.99
C MET A 4 3.94 -3.07 -17.71
N ALA A 5 4.54 -4.21 -18.02
CA ALA A 5 5.79 -4.26 -18.78
C ALA A 5 5.58 -3.71 -20.21
N ASN A 6 4.48 -4.09 -20.86
CA ASN A 6 4.13 -3.60 -22.19
C ASN A 6 3.89 -2.09 -22.19
N GLU A 7 3.12 -1.59 -21.24
CA GLU A 7 2.82 -0.15 -21.11
C GLU A 7 4.06 0.66 -20.77
N SER A 8 4.94 0.14 -19.90
CA SER A 8 6.21 0.80 -19.59
C SER A 8 7.14 0.89 -20.81
N ALA A 9 7.13 -0.12 -21.68
CA ALA A 9 7.86 -0.11 -22.94
C ALA A 9 7.30 0.91 -23.95
N GLN A 10 6.04 1.30 -23.81
CA GLN A 10 5.38 2.34 -24.60
C GLN A 10 5.51 3.75 -23.98
N GLY A 11 6.20 3.88 -22.85
CA GLY A 11 6.49 5.16 -22.22
C GLY A 11 5.64 5.51 -21.00
N LEU A 12 4.91 4.55 -20.40
CA LEU A 12 4.24 4.77 -19.13
C LEU A 12 5.28 5.09 -18.04
N LEU A 13 5.14 6.24 -17.40
CA LEU A 13 6.09 6.73 -16.40
C LEU A 13 5.66 6.44 -14.96
N ILE A 14 4.36 6.40 -14.70
CA ILE A 14 3.79 6.23 -13.35
C ILE A 14 2.52 5.39 -13.45
N SER A 15 2.33 4.46 -12.53
CA SER A 15 1.07 3.75 -12.37
C SER A 15 0.61 3.75 -10.93
N ASN A 16 -0.72 3.72 -10.73
CA ASN A 16 -1.36 3.63 -9.44
C ASN A 16 -1.97 2.25 -9.21
N HIS A 17 -1.62 1.60 -8.10
CA HIS A 17 -2.09 0.27 -7.72
C HIS A 17 -2.68 0.28 -6.32
N SER A 18 -3.97 0.67 -6.25
CA SER A 18 -4.76 0.71 -5.01
C SER A 18 -5.51 -0.60 -4.75
N TYR A 19 -4.84 -1.73 -4.93
CA TYR A 19 -5.38 -3.08 -4.73
C TYR A 19 -4.29 -4.00 -4.19
N GLY A 20 -4.67 -5.19 -3.70
CA GLY A 20 -3.72 -6.15 -3.17
C GLY A 20 -4.35 -7.50 -2.86
N PHE A 21 -3.61 -8.34 -2.18
CA PHE A 21 -4.08 -9.62 -1.68
C PHE A 21 -4.46 -9.49 -0.21
N ILE A 22 -5.44 -10.27 0.21
CA ILE A 22 -5.84 -10.34 1.60
C ILE A 22 -4.79 -11.17 2.36
N HIS A 23 -4.31 -10.63 3.47
CA HIS A 23 -3.42 -11.28 4.43
C HIS A 23 -4.03 -11.16 5.82
N GLY A 24 -3.58 -12.01 6.76
CA GLY A 24 -4.03 -11.95 8.14
C GLY A 24 -5.55 -12.03 8.32
N TRP A 25 -6.09 -11.13 9.11
CA TRP A 25 -7.50 -11.06 9.42
C TRP A 25 -8.32 -10.27 8.38
N ARG A 26 -9.56 -10.68 8.19
CA ARG A 26 -10.54 -9.94 7.39
C ARG A 26 -11.94 -10.15 7.92
N PHE A 27 -12.67 -9.07 8.13
CA PHE A 27 -14.10 -9.11 8.41
C PHE A 27 -14.93 -8.93 7.14
N SER A 28 -16.03 -9.70 7.03
CA SER A 28 -17.07 -9.49 6.03
C SER A 28 -18.43 -9.68 6.67
N SER A 29 -19.42 -8.84 6.33
CA SER A 29 -20.78 -8.95 6.82
C SER A 29 -21.46 -10.29 6.43
N SER A 30 -21.04 -10.90 5.32
CA SER A 30 -21.59 -12.17 4.84
C SER A 30 -20.96 -13.41 5.48
N THR A 31 -19.73 -13.34 5.95
CA THR A 31 -18.98 -14.52 6.43
C THR A 31 -18.41 -14.37 7.83
N GLY A 32 -18.51 -13.20 8.44
CA GLY A 32 -17.86 -12.90 9.72
C GLY A 32 -16.35 -12.76 9.57
N TRP A 33 -15.64 -12.99 10.66
CA TRP A 33 -14.19 -12.96 10.68
C TRP A 33 -13.58 -14.19 10.03
N ARG A 34 -12.63 -13.95 9.13
CA ARG A 34 -11.79 -14.97 8.50
C ARG A 34 -10.32 -14.65 8.67
N TRP A 35 -9.53 -15.69 8.86
CA TRP A 35 -8.08 -15.61 8.86
C TRP A 35 -7.52 -16.24 7.59
N TYR A 36 -6.67 -15.52 6.89
CA TYR A 36 -6.15 -15.87 5.56
C TYR A 36 -4.70 -16.35 5.59
N GLY A 37 -4.07 -16.42 6.77
CA GLY A 37 -2.72 -16.96 6.91
C GLY A 37 -2.65 -18.44 6.52
N ASP A 38 -1.44 -18.91 6.22
CA ASP A 38 -1.19 -20.30 5.85
C ASP A 38 -0.83 -21.12 7.08
N THR A 39 -1.78 -21.96 7.56
CA THR A 39 -1.60 -22.81 8.74
C THR A 39 -0.58 -23.93 8.55
N THR A 40 -0.15 -24.20 7.32
CA THR A 40 0.92 -25.19 7.05
C THR A 40 2.30 -24.61 7.34
N VAL A 41 2.43 -23.30 7.33
CA VAL A 41 3.67 -22.56 7.64
C VAL A 41 3.65 -22.08 9.09
N ASN A 42 2.59 -21.36 9.48
CA ASN A 42 2.42 -20.89 10.85
C ASN A 42 0.92 -20.82 11.20
N ASP A 43 0.52 -21.46 12.29
CA ASP A 43 -0.89 -21.53 12.69
C ASP A 43 -1.40 -20.27 13.40
N THR A 44 -0.53 -19.38 13.82
CA THR A 44 -0.91 -18.21 14.61
C THR A 44 -0.57 -16.87 14.00
N MET A 45 0.38 -16.81 13.07
CA MET A 45 0.85 -15.57 12.44
C MET A 45 0.87 -15.75 10.92
N ASP A 46 0.45 -14.76 10.18
CA ASP A 46 0.56 -14.78 8.72
C ASP A 46 1.99 -14.38 8.32
N TYR A 47 2.81 -15.38 7.96
CA TYR A 47 4.21 -15.21 7.57
C TYR A 47 4.43 -14.28 6.37
N ARG A 48 3.36 -13.94 5.65
CA ARG A 48 3.45 -13.09 4.45
C ARG A 48 3.53 -11.61 4.77
N PHE A 49 3.26 -11.21 6.00
CA PHE A 49 3.53 -9.85 6.43
C PHE A 49 5.04 -9.63 6.52
N GLY A 50 5.53 -8.50 6.00
CA GLY A 50 6.95 -8.15 5.94
C GLY A 50 7.80 -8.95 4.95
N PHE A 51 7.31 -10.10 4.49
CA PHE A 51 8.07 -11.09 3.74
C PHE A 51 8.37 -10.67 2.29
N TYR A 52 9.66 -10.55 1.97
CA TYR A 52 10.12 -10.33 0.60
C TYR A 52 10.13 -11.66 -0.18
N GLY A 53 8.99 -12.00 -0.77
CA GLY A 53 8.78 -13.21 -1.54
C GLY A 53 8.92 -13.04 -3.05
N GLU A 54 8.47 -14.05 -3.78
CA GLU A 54 8.50 -14.09 -5.25
C GLU A 54 7.78 -12.89 -5.87
N ARG A 55 6.63 -12.52 -5.33
CA ARG A 55 5.86 -11.34 -5.81
C ARG A 55 6.64 -10.04 -5.68
N SER A 56 7.32 -9.82 -4.55
CA SER A 56 8.17 -8.63 -4.37
C SER A 56 9.30 -8.61 -5.38
N ARG A 57 9.94 -9.75 -5.61
CA ARG A 57 11.00 -9.91 -6.61
C ARG A 57 10.50 -9.58 -8.01
N ASP A 58 9.33 -10.06 -8.39
CA ASP A 58 8.77 -9.85 -9.73
C ASP A 58 8.41 -8.37 -9.97
N TRP A 59 7.91 -7.66 -8.96
CA TRP A 59 7.71 -6.20 -9.00
C TRP A 59 9.04 -5.46 -9.15
N ASP A 60 10.06 -5.87 -8.39
CA ASP A 60 11.39 -5.28 -8.47
C ASP A 60 12.08 -5.56 -9.80
N GLN A 61 11.90 -6.75 -10.36
CA GLN A 61 12.43 -7.08 -11.69
C GLN A 61 11.78 -6.24 -12.80
N LEU A 62 10.46 -6.02 -12.72
CA LEU A 62 9.76 -5.13 -13.64
C LEU A 62 10.30 -3.70 -13.55
N ALA A 63 10.39 -3.15 -12.34
CA ALA A 63 10.90 -1.80 -12.13
C ALA A 63 12.37 -1.64 -12.56
N TYR A 64 13.19 -2.67 -12.35
CA TYR A 64 14.58 -2.69 -12.83
C TYR A 64 14.69 -2.62 -14.36
N ASN A 65 13.83 -3.38 -15.05
CA ASN A 65 13.81 -3.41 -16.52
C ASN A 65 13.21 -2.15 -17.14
N ALA A 66 12.46 -1.36 -16.37
CA ALA A 66 11.79 -0.13 -16.81
C ALA A 66 12.23 1.08 -15.96
N PRO A 67 13.46 1.61 -16.15
CA PRO A 67 14.10 2.56 -15.23
C PRO A 67 13.43 3.95 -15.15
N TYR A 68 12.48 4.24 -16.01
CA TYR A 68 11.68 5.48 -15.98
C TYR A 68 10.25 5.26 -15.42
N TYR A 69 9.88 4.03 -15.16
CA TYR A 69 8.55 3.64 -14.70
C TYR A 69 8.51 3.48 -13.18
N LEU A 70 7.82 4.39 -12.49
CA LEU A 70 7.59 4.31 -11.04
C LEU A 70 6.23 3.70 -10.74
N ILE A 71 6.24 2.60 -10.00
CA ILE A 71 5.07 1.87 -9.57
C ILE A 71 4.66 2.37 -8.18
N CYS A 72 3.48 2.96 -8.05
CA CYS A 72 2.90 3.44 -6.79
C CYS A 72 1.93 2.40 -6.24
N ARG A 73 2.12 1.94 -5.00
CA ARG A 73 1.27 0.95 -4.35
C ARG A 73 0.74 1.42 -3.00
N SER A 74 -0.52 1.11 -2.75
CA SER A 74 -1.12 1.30 -1.43
C SER A 74 -0.49 0.34 -0.41
N ALA A 75 -0.22 0.83 0.80
CA ALA A 75 0.38 0.04 1.88
C ALA A 75 -0.53 -1.07 2.39
N GLY A 76 -1.85 -0.86 2.33
CA GLY A 76 -2.85 -1.76 2.87
C GLY A 76 -3.56 -1.18 4.09
N ASN A 77 -4.64 -1.82 4.51
CA ASN A 77 -5.53 -1.34 5.57
C ASN A 77 -5.69 -2.39 6.69
N GLU A 78 -4.70 -3.25 6.87
CA GLU A 78 -4.78 -4.41 7.73
C GLU A 78 -4.40 -4.14 9.19
N ARG A 79 -3.77 -2.97 9.48
CA ARG A 79 -3.15 -2.69 10.79
C ARG A 79 -4.09 -2.83 11.99
N ASN A 80 -5.36 -2.52 11.87
CA ASN A 80 -6.34 -2.63 12.96
C ASN A 80 -7.23 -3.87 12.86
N ASP A 81 -6.99 -4.76 11.90
CA ASP A 81 -7.73 -6.00 11.78
C ASP A 81 -7.25 -7.00 12.83
N ASN A 82 -8.13 -7.37 13.76
CA ASN A 82 -7.86 -8.38 14.77
C ASN A 82 -9.15 -9.05 15.24
N HIS A 83 -9.03 -10.30 15.69
CA HIS A 83 -10.14 -11.04 16.25
C HIS A 83 -9.66 -12.11 17.23
N THR A 84 -10.38 -12.32 18.32
CA THR A 84 -10.01 -13.28 19.38
C THR A 84 -11.06 -14.38 19.61
N GLY A 85 -12.17 -14.34 18.89
CA GLY A 85 -13.28 -15.30 19.01
C GLY A 85 -13.29 -16.40 17.97
N GLU A 86 -14.46 -17.01 17.82
CA GLU A 86 -14.70 -17.96 16.76
C GLU A 86 -14.59 -17.31 15.39
N HIS A 87 -13.87 -17.95 14.48
CA HIS A 87 -13.59 -17.46 13.13
C HIS A 87 -13.42 -18.62 12.16
N GLN A 88 -13.35 -18.32 10.89
CA GLN A 88 -13.01 -19.29 9.85
C GLN A 88 -11.58 -19.10 9.38
N TYR A 89 -10.92 -20.20 8.98
CA TYR A 89 -9.66 -20.18 8.25
C TYR A 89 -9.72 -21.22 7.12
N TYR A 90 -8.88 -21.04 6.10
CA TYR A 90 -8.79 -21.99 4.99
C TYR A 90 -7.76 -23.07 5.30
N ASN A 91 -8.17 -24.36 5.34
CA ASN A 91 -7.30 -25.47 5.69
C ASN A 91 -6.57 -26.12 4.49
N GLY A 92 -6.65 -25.46 3.32
CA GLY A 92 -6.15 -26.00 2.06
C GLY A 92 -7.21 -26.63 1.17
N THR A 93 -8.38 -26.98 1.74
CA THR A 93 -9.51 -27.58 1.02
C THR A 93 -10.80 -26.78 1.25
N ASP A 94 -11.12 -26.48 2.51
CA ASP A 94 -12.36 -25.83 2.92
C ASP A 94 -12.13 -24.72 3.95
N TRP A 95 -13.13 -23.84 4.08
CA TRP A 95 -13.24 -22.91 5.20
C TRP A 95 -13.77 -23.64 6.41
N VAL A 96 -12.98 -23.74 7.46
CA VAL A 96 -13.32 -24.43 8.71
C VAL A 96 -13.36 -23.48 9.90
N THR A 97 -14.25 -23.73 10.84
CA THR A 97 -14.38 -22.95 12.08
C THR A 97 -13.27 -23.30 13.05
N SER A 98 -12.74 -22.29 13.72
CA SER A 98 -11.68 -22.39 14.72
C SER A 98 -11.87 -21.37 15.83
N THR A 99 -11.34 -21.71 17.01
CA THR A 99 -11.16 -20.81 18.15
C THR A 99 -9.68 -20.63 18.50
N THR A 100 -8.78 -21.12 17.66
CA THR A 100 -7.34 -20.95 17.84
C THR A 100 -7.01 -19.48 17.92
N LYS A 101 -6.31 -19.07 18.97
CA LYS A 101 -5.88 -17.68 19.13
C LYS A 101 -4.77 -17.39 18.11
N ARG A 102 -5.04 -16.45 17.21
CA ARG A 102 -4.09 -15.99 16.20
C ARG A 102 -3.63 -14.58 16.51
N THR A 103 -2.42 -14.22 16.08
CA THR A 103 -1.87 -12.90 16.25
C THR A 103 -2.74 -11.89 15.50
N PRO A 104 -3.08 -10.74 16.08
CA PRO A 104 -3.66 -9.62 15.34
C PRO A 104 -2.69 -9.17 14.26
N ASP A 105 -3.20 -8.51 13.21
CA ASP A 105 -2.35 -7.98 12.13
C ASP A 105 -1.43 -6.84 12.65
N GLY A 106 -1.78 -6.27 13.78
CA GLY A 106 -0.88 -5.66 14.74
C GLY A 106 -0.38 -4.27 14.44
N ASP A 107 0.33 -3.72 15.41
CA ASP A 107 0.85 -2.35 15.35
C ASP A 107 2.07 -2.21 14.42
N TYR A 108 2.77 -3.30 14.11
CA TYR A 108 3.96 -3.34 13.25
C TYR A 108 3.94 -4.59 12.39
N ASP A 109 4.67 -4.51 11.24
CA ASP A 109 4.85 -5.63 10.34
C ASP A 109 3.52 -6.18 9.78
N CYS A 110 2.71 -5.29 9.20
CA CYS A 110 1.45 -5.66 8.58
C CYS A 110 1.37 -5.32 7.08
N LEU A 111 2.52 -5.22 6.41
CA LEU A 111 2.63 -5.03 4.96
C LEU A 111 2.65 -6.37 4.25
N GLY A 112 1.69 -6.63 3.36
CA GLY A 112 1.69 -7.83 2.54
C GLY A 112 2.85 -7.91 1.55
N THR A 113 3.18 -9.12 1.09
CA THR A 113 4.34 -9.43 0.22
C THR A 113 4.45 -8.58 -1.04
N ASP A 114 3.35 -8.11 -1.59
CA ASP A 114 3.31 -7.29 -2.80
C ASP A 114 3.59 -5.79 -2.55
N LYS A 115 3.78 -5.39 -1.29
CA LYS A 115 3.98 -4.02 -0.84
C LYS A 115 5.39 -3.76 -0.30
N VAL A 116 6.18 -4.83 -0.12
CA VAL A 116 7.54 -4.76 0.43
C VAL A 116 8.65 -4.79 -0.63
N ALA A 117 8.29 -4.72 -1.91
CA ALA A 117 9.26 -4.58 -3.00
C ALA A 117 10.11 -3.31 -2.82
N LYS A 118 11.36 -3.34 -3.29
CA LYS A 118 12.38 -2.30 -3.03
C LYS A 118 12.26 -1.11 -3.99
N ASN A 119 11.92 -1.40 -5.24
CA ASN A 119 11.94 -0.40 -6.33
C ASN A 119 10.58 0.28 -6.57
N ILE A 120 9.52 -0.14 -5.87
CA ILE A 120 8.21 0.51 -5.88
C ILE A 120 8.14 1.62 -4.84
N LEU A 121 7.19 2.54 -4.98
CA LEU A 121 6.82 3.51 -3.96
C LEU A 121 5.58 3.00 -3.22
N THR A 122 5.74 2.66 -1.95
CA THR A 122 4.64 2.21 -1.08
C THR A 122 4.10 3.38 -0.29
N ILE A 123 2.80 3.62 -0.33
CA ILE A 123 2.13 4.80 0.22
C ILE A 123 1.16 4.40 1.33
N GLY A 124 1.37 4.94 2.52
CA GLY A 124 0.47 4.83 3.66
C GLY A 124 -0.56 5.96 3.69
N ALA A 125 -1.46 5.92 4.67
CA ALA A 125 -2.53 6.88 4.83
C ALA A 125 -2.45 7.63 6.16
N VAL A 126 -2.66 8.95 6.08
CA VAL A 126 -2.82 9.85 7.25
C VAL A 126 -4.20 10.49 7.21
N GLU A 127 -4.60 11.07 8.35
CA GLU A 127 -5.78 11.91 8.46
C GLU A 127 -5.59 13.21 7.66
N ASP A 128 -6.70 13.86 7.30
CA ASP A 128 -6.67 15.13 6.59
C ASP A 128 -6.10 16.26 7.47
N ILE A 129 -5.16 17.03 6.95
CA ILE A 129 -4.55 18.17 7.63
C ILE A 129 -5.24 19.45 7.14
N THR A 130 -6.47 19.67 7.56
CA THR A 130 -7.37 20.73 7.07
C THR A 130 -6.80 22.15 7.25
N SER A 131 -5.93 22.36 8.23
CA SER A 131 -5.27 23.65 8.50
C SER A 131 -3.90 23.81 7.82
N GLY A 132 -3.48 22.80 7.04
CA GLY A 132 -2.13 22.73 6.46
C GLY A 132 -1.08 22.29 7.48
N TYR A 133 0.03 21.75 6.95
CA TYR A 133 1.16 21.27 7.74
C TYR A 133 1.96 22.44 8.35
N THR A 134 2.25 22.37 9.63
CA THR A 134 3.10 23.32 10.36
C THR A 134 4.20 22.64 11.17
N GLN A 135 3.98 21.41 11.61
CA GLN A 135 4.89 20.62 12.44
C GLN A 135 4.60 19.11 12.30
N PRO A 136 5.55 18.23 12.64
CA PRO A 136 5.39 16.77 12.52
C PRO A 136 4.14 16.20 13.21
N SER A 137 3.73 16.75 14.34
CA SER A 137 2.55 16.29 15.08
C SER A 137 1.21 16.58 14.38
N ASP A 138 1.19 17.40 13.32
CA ASP A 138 -0.01 17.61 12.52
C ASP A 138 -0.32 16.40 11.64
N VAL A 139 0.69 15.55 11.39
CA VAL A 139 0.57 14.33 10.59
C VAL A 139 0.14 13.18 11.49
N VAL A 140 -1.15 12.85 11.46
CA VAL A 140 -1.74 11.75 12.24
C VAL A 140 -1.97 10.56 11.33
N GLN A 141 -1.32 9.45 11.61
CA GLN A 141 -1.53 8.23 10.85
C GLN A 141 -2.91 7.63 11.14
N THR A 142 -3.60 7.21 10.07
CA THR A 142 -4.90 6.51 10.22
C THR A 142 -4.71 5.17 10.94
N SER A 143 -5.71 4.75 11.70
CA SER A 143 -5.65 3.52 12.50
C SER A 143 -5.49 2.23 11.67
N TYR A 144 -5.90 2.26 10.40
CA TYR A 144 -5.89 1.10 9.52
C TYR A 144 -4.65 1.00 8.62
N SER A 145 -3.91 2.11 8.40
CA SER A 145 -2.79 2.13 7.46
C SER A 145 -1.70 1.15 7.87
N SER A 146 -1.47 0.16 7.01
CA SER A 146 -0.42 -0.83 7.24
C SER A 146 0.98 -0.20 7.19
N TRP A 147 1.89 -0.71 8.00
CA TRP A 147 3.28 -0.29 8.10
C TRP A 147 4.23 -1.45 8.39
N GLY A 148 5.54 -1.20 8.23
CA GLY A 148 6.61 -2.15 8.54
C GLY A 148 7.04 -2.17 10.00
N PRO A 149 8.30 -2.52 10.25
CA PRO A 149 9.33 -2.79 9.23
C PRO A 149 9.02 -4.01 8.36
N THR A 150 9.80 -4.18 7.29
CA THR A 150 9.83 -5.46 6.57
C THR A 150 10.71 -6.45 7.31
N ASP A 151 10.61 -7.76 7.06
CA ASP A 151 11.42 -8.81 7.71
C ASP A 151 12.93 -8.58 7.57
N ASP A 152 13.37 -7.95 6.49
CA ASP A 152 14.77 -7.59 6.26
C ASP A 152 15.14 -6.20 6.83
N GLY A 153 14.28 -5.62 7.67
CA GLY A 153 14.55 -4.41 8.47
C GLY A 153 14.38 -3.09 7.70
N ARG A 154 13.79 -3.09 6.51
CA ARG A 154 13.54 -1.84 5.77
C ARG A 154 12.32 -1.11 6.29
N ILE A 155 12.40 0.21 6.28
CA ILE A 155 11.28 1.10 6.59
C ILE A 155 10.29 1.10 5.42
N LYS A 156 9.02 0.89 5.72
CA LYS A 156 7.87 1.00 4.82
C LYS A 156 6.65 1.45 5.64
N PRO A 157 5.69 2.18 5.08
CA PRO A 157 5.66 2.69 3.71
C PRO A 157 6.79 3.70 3.45
N ASP A 158 7.05 4.02 2.18
CA ASP A 158 8.08 4.99 1.79
C ASP A 158 7.66 6.43 2.11
N ILE A 159 6.37 6.74 1.96
CA ILE A 159 5.73 8.02 2.31
C ILE A 159 4.28 7.79 2.71
N VAL A 160 3.64 8.83 3.22
CA VAL A 160 2.21 8.88 3.54
C VAL A 160 1.54 10.07 2.85
N ALA A 161 0.22 9.98 2.64
CA ALA A 161 -0.60 11.09 2.19
C ALA A 161 -2.02 10.99 2.76
N ASN A 162 -2.84 12.02 2.59
CA ASN A 162 -4.24 11.97 3.04
C ASN A 162 -4.96 10.77 2.41
N GLY A 163 -5.47 9.90 3.26
CA GLY A 163 -6.29 8.74 2.89
C GLY A 163 -7.60 8.69 3.67
N SER A 164 -7.91 9.73 4.45
CA SER A 164 -9.12 9.79 5.28
C SER A 164 -10.13 10.75 4.68
N SER A 165 -11.37 10.28 4.54
CA SER A 165 -12.52 11.09 4.09
C SER A 165 -12.30 11.82 2.75
N VAL A 166 -11.65 11.18 1.81
CA VAL A 166 -11.34 11.76 0.49
C VAL A 166 -12.59 11.74 -0.40
N TYR A 167 -13.03 12.94 -0.81
CA TYR A 167 -14.14 13.12 -1.75
C TYR A 167 -13.62 13.03 -3.19
N SER A 168 -14.18 12.13 -3.97
CA SER A 168 -13.77 11.90 -5.37
C SER A 168 -14.91 11.28 -6.18
N THR A 169 -14.68 11.12 -7.49
CA THR A 169 -15.61 10.41 -8.39
C THR A 169 -15.83 8.97 -7.96
N ASP A 170 -17.04 8.47 -8.17
CA ASP A 170 -17.42 7.06 -7.97
C ASP A 170 -17.89 6.43 -9.27
N ASP A 171 -18.09 5.12 -9.28
CA ASP A 171 -18.42 4.33 -10.46
C ASP A 171 -19.94 4.03 -10.61
N ASP A 172 -20.77 4.55 -9.72
CA ASP A 172 -22.22 4.35 -9.77
C ASP A 172 -22.87 5.10 -10.97
N SER A 173 -22.31 6.23 -11.39
CA SER A 173 -22.71 6.95 -12.62
C SER A 173 -21.61 7.93 -13.09
N ASP A 174 -21.77 8.47 -14.33
CA ASP A 174 -20.84 9.46 -14.91
C ASP A 174 -20.73 10.78 -14.10
N THR A 175 -21.64 11.02 -13.17
CA THR A 175 -21.72 12.25 -12.35
C THR A 175 -21.69 11.98 -10.86
N ASP A 176 -21.39 10.75 -10.46
CA ASP A 176 -21.42 10.37 -9.06
C ASP A 176 -20.09 10.67 -8.33
N TYR A 177 -20.24 11.04 -7.08
CA TYR A 177 -19.13 11.36 -6.18
C TYR A 177 -19.42 10.81 -4.80
N THR A 178 -18.39 10.29 -4.17
CA THR A 178 -18.48 9.74 -2.80
C THR A 178 -17.28 10.09 -1.96
N VAL A 179 -17.40 9.84 -0.66
CA VAL A 179 -16.30 9.96 0.31
C VAL A 179 -15.83 8.57 0.68
N LYS A 180 -14.55 8.30 0.44
CA LYS A 180 -13.91 7.01 0.81
C LYS A 180 -12.66 7.25 1.65
N SER A 181 -12.33 6.25 2.48
CA SER A 181 -11.07 6.23 3.27
C SER A 181 -10.30 4.95 2.99
N GLY A 182 -8.99 5.02 3.04
CA GLY A 182 -8.08 3.90 2.80
C GLY A 182 -6.75 4.36 2.21
N THR A 183 -5.73 3.51 2.30
CA THR A 183 -4.47 3.71 1.58
C THR A 183 -4.67 3.72 0.06
N SER A 184 -5.82 3.22 -0.41
CA SER A 184 -6.28 3.31 -1.79
C SER A 184 -6.60 4.75 -2.23
N MET A 185 -6.89 5.67 -1.29
CA MET A 185 -7.17 7.08 -1.54
C MET A 185 -5.90 7.92 -1.45
N SER A 186 -4.99 7.60 -0.55
CA SER A 186 -3.68 8.28 -0.48
C SER A 186 -2.81 8.01 -1.70
N THR A 187 -2.85 6.80 -2.24
CA THR A 187 -1.98 6.39 -3.35
C THR A 187 -2.21 7.22 -4.64
N PRO A 188 -3.44 7.44 -5.14
CA PRO A 188 -3.68 8.27 -6.32
C PRO A 188 -3.34 9.74 -6.10
N SER A 189 -3.49 10.27 -4.87
CA SER A 189 -3.04 11.62 -4.52
C SER A 189 -1.54 11.78 -4.75
N VAL A 190 -0.74 10.81 -4.29
CA VAL A 190 0.71 10.80 -4.51
C VAL A 190 1.04 10.58 -5.99
N SER A 191 0.46 9.57 -6.64
CA SER A 191 0.78 9.28 -8.05
C SER A 191 0.43 10.43 -8.99
N GLY A 192 -0.66 11.16 -8.72
CA GLY A 192 -1.02 12.37 -9.44
C GLY A 192 -0.01 13.50 -9.22
N SER A 193 0.42 13.72 -7.98
CA SER A 193 1.47 14.71 -7.65
C SER A 193 2.80 14.39 -8.33
N LEU A 194 3.17 13.11 -8.39
CA LEU A 194 4.36 12.66 -9.13
C LEU A 194 4.25 12.92 -10.63
N GLY A 195 3.05 12.76 -11.20
CA GLY A 195 2.77 13.11 -12.60
C GLY A 195 3.00 14.59 -12.88
N LEU A 196 2.53 15.48 -12.00
CA LEU A 196 2.77 16.92 -12.09
C LEU A 196 4.25 17.27 -11.94
N LEU A 197 4.96 16.59 -11.03
CA LEU A 197 6.39 16.78 -10.82
C LEU A 197 7.20 16.33 -12.04
N GLN A 198 6.87 15.21 -12.66
CA GLN A 198 7.47 14.74 -13.90
C GLN A 198 7.21 15.72 -15.05
N GLN A 199 5.99 16.25 -15.17
CA GLN A 199 5.66 17.26 -16.19
C GLN A 199 6.47 18.54 -15.98
N HIS A 200 6.59 19.01 -14.75
CA HIS A 200 7.38 20.19 -14.41
C HIS A 200 8.86 19.99 -14.79
N TYR A 201 9.44 18.87 -14.37
CA TYR A 201 10.83 18.55 -14.66
C TYR A 201 11.08 18.44 -16.17
N HIS A 202 10.19 17.78 -16.91
CA HIS A 202 10.30 17.66 -18.36
C HIS A 202 10.27 19.03 -19.07
N LYS A 203 9.40 19.94 -18.62
CA LYS A 203 9.36 21.31 -19.18
C LYS A 203 10.65 22.08 -18.96
N GLN A 204 11.35 21.82 -17.85
CA GLN A 204 12.60 22.50 -17.52
C GLN A 204 13.83 21.88 -18.22
N ASN A 205 13.85 20.55 -18.39
CA ASN A 205 15.05 19.80 -18.74
C ASN A 205 14.95 19.06 -20.10
N GLY A 206 13.79 19.05 -20.75
CA GLY A 206 13.54 18.34 -22.00
C GLY A 206 13.51 16.82 -21.90
N GLN A 207 13.59 16.26 -20.68
CA GLN A 207 13.60 14.82 -20.42
C GLN A 207 12.85 14.50 -19.11
N TYR A 208 12.40 13.27 -18.96
CA TYR A 208 11.79 12.80 -17.72
C TYR A 208 12.84 12.30 -16.72
N MET A 209 12.51 12.37 -15.43
CA MET A 209 13.31 11.74 -14.37
C MET A 209 13.22 10.22 -14.43
N ARG A 210 14.32 9.56 -14.11
CA ARG A 210 14.26 8.12 -13.78
C ARG A 210 13.39 7.89 -12.54
N ALA A 211 12.74 6.72 -12.47
CA ALA A 211 11.91 6.34 -11.34
C ALA A 211 12.64 6.44 -9.99
N ALA A 212 13.89 5.99 -9.94
CA ALA A 212 14.71 6.09 -8.72
C ALA A 212 14.98 7.54 -8.30
N THR A 213 15.20 8.46 -9.25
CA THR A 213 15.39 9.89 -8.98
C THR A 213 14.10 10.51 -8.45
N LEU A 214 12.97 10.22 -9.11
CA LEU A 214 11.66 10.71 -8.70
C LEU A 214 11.28 10.20 -7.30
N LYS A 215 11.47 8.89 -7.03
CA LYS A 215 11.27 8.29 -5.71
C LYS A 215 12.15 8.94 -4.64
N ALA A 216 13.44 9.09 -4.90
CA ALA A 216 14.37 9.70 -3.96
C ALA A 216 14.00 11.17 -3.67
N LEU A 217 13.63 11.93 -4.70
CA LEU A 217 13.24 13.32 -4.56
C LEU A 217 12.00 13.47 -3.66
N VAL A 218 10.95 12.71 -3.90
CA VAL A 218 9.70 12.83 -3.13
C VAL A 218 9.89 12.38 -1.67
N ILE A 219 10.70 11.35 -1.41
CA ILE A 219 11.02 10.93 -0.04
C ILE A 219 11.87 12.00 0.68
N HIS A 220 12.86 12.56 -0.01
CA HIS A 220 13.76 13.56 0.56
C HIS A 220 13.08 14.89 0.87
N THR A 221 12.06 15.27 0.12
CA THR A 221 11.34 16.54 0.28
C THR A 221 9.99 16.41 0.97
N ALA A 222 9.63 15.22 1.44
CA ALA A 222 8.44 15.03 2.27
C ALA A 222 8.62 15.72 3.63
N ASP A 223 7.54 16.26 4.14
CA ASP A 223 7.50 16.76 5.52
C ASP A 223 7.59 15.59 6.50
N GLU A 224 8.21 15.83 7.65
CA GLU A 224 8.34 14.81 8.69
C GLU A 224 6.96 14.52 9.33
N ALA A 225 6.69 13.25 9.57
CA ALA A 225 5.57 12.81 10.40
C ALA A 225 6.05 12.58 11.84
N SER A 226 5.19 12.82 12.82
CA SER A 226 5.46 12.40 14.20
C SER A 226 5.44 10.87 14.29
N PRO A 227 6.30 10.28 15.12
CA PRO A 227 6.26 8.85 15.42
C PRO A 227 4.99 8.46 16.17
#